data_435034db1929840be292406cb1b6b3ed
#
_entry.id   435034db1929840be292406cb1b6b3ed
#
_cell.length_a   1.000
_cell.length_b   1.000
_cell.length_c   1.000
_cell.angle_alpha   90.00
_cell.angle_beta   90.00
_cell.angle_gamma   90.00
#
_symmetry.space_group_name_H-M   'P 1'
#
loop_
_entity.id
_entity.type
_entity.pdbx_description
1 polymer ?
#
loop_
_entity_poly.entity_id
_entity_poly.type
_entity_poly.pdbx_seq_one_letter_code
_entity_poly.pdbx_strand_id
1 'polypeptide(L)'
;MAQALGADLAHMDATEVAIFVDPQQLVRGILVNGRGQRYVAEDTYPGRVGQLTLYHQDNTAYLIIDSDAQDEAMASWSPKLMLRPATWVADTVADLEREIGLPPGSLQATVAAYNEGAARGEDPLLHKKPEWIKPIGSPVGAIDLRESTGGFTLGGLATTLDAEVLHVSGAPIPGLFAAGRCTAGLAAWGYASGVSLGDGSFYGRRAGSSAAEG
;
A
#
# COMPACT_ATOMS: atom_id res chain seq x y z
N MET A 1 -20.83 -9.38 18.11
CA MET A 1 -22.16 -9.00 18.72
C MET A 1 -23.22 -8.95 17.65
N ALA A 2 -23.15 -8.09 16.63
CA ALA A 2 -24.21 -7.97 15.61
C ALA A 2 -24.49 -9.29 14.85
N GLN A 3 -23.48 -10.08 14.52
CA GLN A 3 -23.66 -11.41 13.91
C GLN A 3 -24.53 -12.37 14.75
N ALA A 4 -24.51 -12.25 16.08
CA ALA A 4 -25.39 -13.06 16.95
C ALA A 4 -26.87 -12.69 16.80
N LEU A 5 -27.16 -11.55 16.19
CA LEU A 5 -28.52 -11.09 15.82
C LEU A 5 -28.85 -11.37 14.34
N GLY A 6 -27.99 -12.13 13.64
CA GLY A 6 -28.15 -12.43 12.22
C GLY A 6 -27.69 -11.33 11.28
N ALA A 7 -26.86 -10.37 11.73
CA ALA A 7 -26.37 -9.32 10.87
C ALA A 7 -25.53 -9.86 9.71
N ASP A 8 -25.77 -9.33 8.51
CA ASP A 8 -25.02 -9.61 7.30
C ASP A 8 -23.69 -8.88 7.27
N LEU A 9 -22.69 -9.47 6.60
CA LEU A 9 -21.35 -8.96 6.45
C LEU A 9 -21.01 -8.81 4.97
N ALA A 10 -20.30 -7.71 4.63
CA ALA A 10 -19.84 -7.50 3.27
C ALA A 10 -18.35 -7.16 3.25
N HIS A 11 -17.69 -7.49 2.14
CA HIS A 11 -16.28 -7.16 1.85
C HIS A 11 -15.29 -7.62 2.93
N MET A 12 -15.52 -8.79 3.56
CA MET A 12 -14.69 -9.29 4.67
C MET A 12 -13.26 -9.67 4.24
N ASP A 13 -13.00 -9.78 2.96
CA ASP A 13 -11.69 -10.00 2.35
C ASP A 13 -10.98 -8.68 1.97
N ALA A 14 -11.66 -7.54 2.11
CA ALA A 14 -11.09 -6.24 1.80
C ALA A 14 -10.28 -5.67 2.97
N THR A 15 -9.10 -5.16 2.68
CA THR A 15 -8.23 -4.51 3.66
C THR A 15 -7.50 -3.32 3.04
N GLU A 16 -7.31 -2.27 3.83
CA GLU A 16 -6.31 -1.25 3.56
C GLU A 16 -4.95 -1.81 3.95
N VAL A 17 -3.97 -1.64 3.08
CA VAL A 17 -2.62 -2.16 3.27
C VAL A 17 -1.61 -1.11 2.86
N ALA A 18 -0.76 -0.69 3.79
CA ALA A 18 0.41 0.11 3.48
C ALA A 18 1.67 -0.77 3.45
N ILE A 19 2.66 -0.37 2.69
CA ILE A 19 4.01 -0.96 2.76
C ILE A 19 4.82 -0.22 3.83
N PHE A 20 5.49 -0.97 4.71
CA PHE A 20 6.20 -0.40 5.85
C PHE A 20 7.67 -0.09 5.51
N VAL A 21 7.87 1.03 4.89
CA VAL A 21 9.18 1.63 4.60
C VAL A 21 9.04 3.15 4.64
N ASP A 22 10.13 3.86 4.97
CA ASP A 22 10.10 5.33 4.98
C ASP A 22 9.75 5.86 3.58
N PRO A 23 8.78 6.78 3.45
CA PRO A 23 8.37 7.32 2.16
C PRO A 23 9.51 7.97 1.37
N GLN A 24 10.51 8.54 2.04
CA GLN A 24 11.66 9.16 1.41
C GLN A 24 12.62 8.12 0.81
N GLN A 25 12.70 6.93 1.40
CA GLN A 25 13.42 5.81 0.79
C GLN A 25 12.63 5.26 -0.40
N LEU A 26 11.34 5.05 -0.22
CA LEU A 26 10.47 4.48 -1.27
C LEU A 26 10.53 5.28 -2.57
N VAL A 27 10.34 6.61 -2.48
CA VAL A 27 10.28 7.46 -3.69
C VAL A 27 11.64 7.63 -4.38
N ARG A 28 12.76 7.41 -3.68
CA ARG A 28 14.11 7.53 -4.26
C ARG A 28 14.66 6.23 -4.84
N GLY A 29 14.16 5.10 -4.36
CA GLY A 29 14.50 3.79 -4.92
C GLY A 29 13.56 3.33 -6.01
N ILE A 30 13.71 2.08 -6.44
CA ILE A 30 12.75 1.37 -7.28
C ILE A 30 12.28 0.10 -6.58
N LEU A 31 10.98 -0.17 -6.65
CA LEU A 31 10.37 -1.31 -5.98
C LEU A 31 10.21 -2.48 -6.96
N VAL A 32 10.81 -3.62 -6.63
CA VAL A 32 10.75 -4.83 -7.46
C VAL A 32 10.11 -6.00 -6.70
N ASN A 33 9.44 -6.88 -7.44
CA ASN A 33 8.85 -8.11 -6.91
C ASN A 33 9.87 -9.27 -6.86
N GLY A 34 9.41 -10.47 -6.46
CA GLY A 34 10.24 -11.69 -6.42
C GLY A 34 10.76 -12.18 -7.78
N ARG A 35 10.33 -11.55 -8.87
CA ARG A 35 10.84 -11.78 -10.24
C ARG A 35 11.83 -10.72 -10.69
N GLY A 36 12.22 -9.79 -9.82
CA GLY A 36 13.11 -8.69 -10.16
C GLY A 36 12.48 -7.61 -11.03
N GLN A 37 11.16 -7.53 -11.11
CA GLN A 37 10.42 -6.63 -11.99
C GLN A 37 9.72 -5.52 -11.20
N ARG A 38 9.81 -4.26 -11.67
CA ARG A 38 8.98 -3.16 -11.16
C ARG A 38 7.52 -3.38 -11.50
N TYR A 39 6.62 -3.02 -10.60
CA TYR A 39 5.17 -3.24 -10.77
C TYR A 39 4.31 -2.03 -10.37
N VAL A 40 4.90 -0.98 -9.80
CA VAL A 40 4.19 0.22 -9.35
C VAL A 40 5.14 1.42 -9.37
N ALA A 41 4.62 2.61 -9.63
CA ALA A 41 5.36 3.85 -9.41
C ALA A 41 5.48 4.10 -7.91
N GLU A 42 6.70 4.31 -7.43
CA GLU A 42 7.02 4.37 -5.99
C GLU A 42 6.52 5.66 -5.32
N ASP A 43 6.13 6.66 -6.11
CA ASP A 43 5.56 7.93 -5.66
C ASP A 43 4.03 7.96 -5.65
N THR A 44 3.39 6.80 -5.88
CA THR A 44 1.94 6.68 -5.73
C THR A 44 1.54 6.54 -4.25
N TYR A 45 0.23 6.55 -3.98
CA TYR A 45 -0.29 6.43 -2.61
C TYR A 45 0.20 5.14 -1.92
N PRO A 46 0.80 5.21 -0.72
CA PRO A 46 1.40 4.03 -0.07
C PRO A 46 0.45 2.85 0.14
N GLY A 47 -0.84 3.13 0.38
CA GLY A 47 -1.88 2.09 0.45
C GLY A 47 -2.06 1.36 -0.87
N ARG A 48 -1.92 2.05 -2.01
CA ARG A 48 -1.97 1.41 -3.32
C ARG A 48 -0.75 0.52 -3.56
N VAL A 49 0.44 0.99 -3.14
CA VAL A 49 1.67 0.18 -3.20
C VAL A 49 1.49 -1.09 -2.37
N GLY A 50 1.03 -0.97 -1.11
CA GLY A 50 0.81 -2.09 -0.22
C GLY A 50 -0.21 -3.10 -0.76
N GLN A 51 -1.35 -2.64 -1.28
CA GLN A 51 -2.37 -3.51 -1.89
C GLN A 51 -1.83 -4.28 -3.09
N LEU A 52 -1.12 -3.62 -4.01
CA LEU A 52 -0.51 -4.27 -5.15
C LEU A 52 0.54 -5.29 -4.74
N THR A 53 1.35 -4.97 -3.71
CA THR A 53 2.33 -5.90 -3.15
C THR A 53 1.67 -7.14 -2.56
N LEU A 54 0.65 -6.94 -1.71
CA LEU A 54 -0.03 -8.03 -1.02
C LEU A 54 -0.80 -8.95 -1.99
N TYR A 55 -1.66 -8.35 -2.84
CA TYR A 55 -2.61 -9.13 -3.64
C TYR A 55 -2.06 -9.61 -4.99
N HIS A 56 -1.00 -8.97 -5.52
CA HIS A 56 -0.51 -9.27 -6.87
C HIS A 56 0.97 -9.62 -6.96
N GLN A 57 1.72 -9.53 -5.83
CA GLN A 57 3.14 -9.85 -5.80
C GLN A 57 3.48 -10.82 -4.66
N ASP A 58 2.52 -11.63 -4.21
CA ASP A 58 2.68 -12.64 -3.15
C ASP A 58 3.31 -12.06 -1.86
N ASN A 59 2.95 -10.80 -1.53
CA ASN A 59 3.53 -10.03 -0.44
C ASN A 59 5.07 -9.98 -0.47
N THR A 60 5.64 -10.00 -1.66
CA THR A 60 7.10 -10.01 -1.89
C THR A 60 7.52 -8.76 -2.62
N ALA A 61 8.35 -7.96 -1.96
CA ALA A 61 8.95 -6.76 -2.53
C ALA A 61 10.36 -6.53 -1.99
N TYR A 62 11.19 -5.92 -2.84
CA TYR A 62 12.52 -5.42 -2.49
C TYR A 62 12.63 -3.99 -2.98
N LEU A 63 13.04 -3.07 -2.11
CA LEU A 63 13.35 -1.70 -2.53
C LEU A 63 14.83 -1.62 -2.88
N ILE A 64 15.11 -1.40 -4.16
CA ILE A 64 16.46 -1.21 -4.67
C ILE A 64 16.81 0.27 -4.58
N ILE A 65 17.89 0.56 -3.91
CA ILE A 65 18.34 1.94 -3.62
C ILE A 65 19.87 1.99 -3.59
N ASP A 66 20.48 3.06 -4.10
CA ASP A 66 21.90 3.26 -3.97
C ASP A 66 22.26 4.07 -2.71
N SER A 67 23.56 4.22 -2.43
CA SER A 67 24.04 4.95 -1.25
C SER A 67 23.62 6.41 -1.26
N ASP A 68 23.68 7.09 -2.41
CA ASP A 68 23.36 8.50 -2.51
C ASP A 68 21.88 8.77 -2.23
N ALA A 69 20.99 7.94 -2.81
CA ALA A 69 19.56 8.00 -2.55
C ALA A 69 19.21 7.66 -1.10
N GLN A 70 19.91 6.70 -0.49
CA GLN A 70 19.78 6.38 0.93
C GLN A 70 20.18 7.56 1.82
N ASP A 71 21.32 8.20 1.54
CA ASP A 71 21.80 9.36 2.30
C ASP A 71 20.85 10.56 2.15
N GLU A 72 20.35 10.82 0.95
CA GLU A 72 19.32 11.84 0.72
C GLU A 72 18.02 11.55 1.50
N ALA A 73 17.58 10.30 1.53
CA ALA A 73 16.43 9.90 2.33
C ALA A 73 16.67 10.13 3.81
N MET A 74 17.86 9.82 4.30
CA MET A 74 18.26 10.07 5.68
C MET A 74 18.35 11.57 6.02
N ALA A 75 18.82 12.39 5.11
CA ALA A 75 18.92 13.84 5.28
C ALA A 75 17.56 14.57 5.17
N SER A 76 16.60 13.99 4.45
CA SER A 76 15.28 14.62 4.24
C SER A 76 14.45 14.66 5.51
N TRP A 77 13.53 15.64 5.58
CA TRP A 77 12.58 15.71 6.68
C TRP A 77 11.56 14.57 6.57
N SER A 78 11.56 13.67 7.56
CA SER A 78 10.56 12.65 7.73
C SER A 78 10.55 12.23 9.21
N PRO A 79 9.47 11.61 9.72
CA PRO A 79 9.45 11.09 11.09
C PRO A 79 10.47 9.99 11.37
N LYS A 80 11.13 9.44 10.35
CA LYS A 80 12.15 8.36 10.42
C LYS A 80 11.67 7.07 11.11
N LEU A 81 10.37 6.95 11.39
CA LEU A 81 9.81 5.81 12.12
C LEU A 81 9.89 4.49 11.34
N MET A 82 9.97 4.58 10.02
CA MET A 82 10.02 3.43 9.12
C MET A 82 11.31 3.36 8.31
N LEU A 83 12.33 4.14 8.70
CA LEU A 83 13.62 4.10 8.05
C LEU A 83 14.26 2.72 8.25
N ARG A 84 14.73 2.11 7.16
CA ARG A 84 15.35 0.79 7.18
C ARG A 84 16.75 0.84 6.59
N PRO A 85 17.73 0.13 7.18
CA PRO A 85 19.00 -0.11 6.51
C PRO A 85 18.78 -1.04 5.32
N ALA A 86 19.70 -0.98 4.34
CA ALA A 86 19.75 -2.00 3.30
C ALA A 86 20.05 -3.36 3.93
N THR A 87 19.32 -4.38 3.51
CA THR A 87 19.49 -5.76 3.96
C THR A 87 20.68 -6.40 3.24
N TRP A 88 20.87 -6.06 1.97
CA TRP A 88 21.99 -6.44 1.13
C TRP A 88 22.61 -5.21 0.51
N VAL A 89 23.91 -5.21 0.35
CA VAL A 89 24.68 -4.15 -0.34
C VAL A 89 25.73 -4.82 -1.20
N ALA A 90 25.83 -4.40 -2.45
CA ALA A 90 26.81 -4.94 -3.40
C ALA A 90 27.39 -3.84 -4.29
N ASP A 91 28.56 -4.09 -4.86
CA ASP A 91 29.20 -3.18 -5.80
C ASP A 91 28.52 -3.18 -7.18
N THR A 92 27.85 -4.27 -7.53
CA THR A 92 27.15 -4.40 -8.80
C THR A 92 25.73 -4.93 -8.63
N VAL A 93 24.84 -4.56 -9.57
CA VAL A 93 23.48 -5.07 -9.62
C VAL A 93 23.43 -6.59 -9.80
N ALA A 94 24.40 -7.17 -10.52
CA ALA A 94 24.50 -8.61 -10.73
C ALA A 94 24.83 -9.35 -9.42
N ASP A 95 25.69 -8.80 -8.59
CA ASP A 95 25.99 -9.36 -7.28
C ASP A 95 24.80 -9.25 -6.34
N LEU A 96 24.16 -8.08 -6.31
CA LEU A 96 22.95 -7.86 -5.52
C LEU A 96 21.82 -8.83 -5.91
N GLU A 97 21.59 -9.01 -7.22
CA GLU A 97 20.59 -9.95 -7.74
C GLU A 97 20.83 -11.38 -7.22
N ARG A 98 22.10 -11.82 -7.23
CA ARG A 98 22.50 -13.15 -6.77
C ARG A 98 22.33 -13.28 -5.23
N GLU A 99 22.68 -12.25 -4.46
CA GLU A 99 22.55 -12.25 -3.01
C GLU A 99 21.09 -12.30 -2.54
N ILE A 100 20.19 -11.59 -3.24
CA ILE A 100 18.74 -11.63 -2.96
C ILE A 100 18.16 -13.00 -3.40
N GLY A 101 18.76 -13.66 -4.39
CA GLY A 101 18.24 -14.89 -4.98
C GLY A 101 17.18 -14.66 -6.05
N LEU A 102 17.23 -13.54 -6.75
CA LEU A 102 16.32 -13.25 -7.86
C LEU A 102 16.71 -14.05 -9.13
N PRO A 103 15.75 -14.23 -10.07
CA PRO A 103 16.06 -14.90 -11.33
C PRO A 103 17.22 -14.20 -12.07
N PRO A 104 18.22 -14.97 -12.58
CA PRO A 104 19.40 -14.39 -13.20
C PRO A 104 19.08 -13.43 -14.36
N GLY A 105 19.66 -12.24 -14.33
CA GLY A 105 19.48 -11.20 -15.34
C GLY A 105 18.21 -10.34 -15.16
N SER A 106 17.31 -10.71 -14.26
CA SER A 106 16.02 -10.01 -14.11
C SER A 106 16.16 -8.61 -13.50
N LEU A 107 16.88 -8.51 -12.39
CA LEU A 107 17.13 -7.22 -11.75
C LEU A 107 18.05 -6.35 -12.60
N GLN A 108 19.06 -6.96 -13.22
CA GLN A 108 19.96 -6.26 -14.13
C GLN A 108 19.20 -5.60 -15.28
N ALA A 109 18.28 -6.34 -15.93
CA ALA A 109 17.45 -5.80 -17.01
C ALA A 109 16.53 -4.67 -16.51
N THR A 110 15.93 -4.84 -15.33
CA THR A 110 15.04 -3.84 -14.73
C THR A 110 15.78 -2.54 -14.40
N VAL A 111 16.94 -2.63 -13.75
CA VAL A 111 17.75 -1.44 -13.41
C VAL A 111 18.31 -0.78 -14.66
N ALA A 112 18.76 -1.54 -15.66
CA ALA A 112 19.26 -1.00 -16.92
C ALA A 112 18.17 -0.21 -17.67
N ALA A 113 16.97 -0.78 -17.81
CA ALA A 113 15.84 -0.12 -18.46
C ALA A 113 15.39 1.15 -17.69
N TYR A 114 15.35 1.09 -16.35
CA TYR A 114 15.06 2.25 -15.53
C TYR A 114 16.12 3.35 -15.70
N ASN A 115 17.40 3.00 -15.63
CA ASN A 115 18.51 3.95 -15.73
C ASN A 115 18.58 4.61 -17.10
N GLU A 116 18.23 3.89 -18.18
CA GLU A 116 18.12 4.48 -19.53
C GLU A 116 17.07 5.59 -19.58
N GLY A 117 15.90 5.39 -18.99
CA GLY A 117 14.87 6.43 -18.85
C GLY A 117 15.30 7.54 -17.92
N ALA A 118 15.85 7.18 -16.75
CA ALA A 118 16.26 8.13 -15.71
C ALA A 118 17.37 9.10 -16.21
N ALA A 119 18.25 8.65 -17.09
CA ALA A 119 19.25 9.52 -17.72
C ALA A 119 18.61 10.63 -18.58
N ARG A 120 17.38 10.48 -19.01
CA ARG A 120 16.59 11.48 -19.72
C ARG A 120 15.58 12.23 -18.82
N GLY A 121 15.55 11.90 -17.52
CA GLY A 121 14.58 12.44 -16.57
C GLY A 121 13.17 11.85 -16.71
N GLU A 122 13.05 10.65 -17.25
CA GLU A 122 11.79 10.00 -17.58
C GLU A 122 11.70 8.61 -16.95
N ASP A 123 10.47 8.19 -16.62
CA ASP A 123 10.13 6.79 -16.33
C ASP A 123 9.04 6.33 -17.30
N PRO A 124 9.41 5.81 -18.48
CA PRO A 124 8.45 5.45 -19.52
C PRO A 124 7.52 4.31 -19.13
N LEU A 125 7.92 3.46 -18.17
CA LEU A 125 7.16 2.27 -17.79
C LEU A 125 6.05 2.58 -16.79
N LEU A 126 6.35 3.33 -15.73
CA LEU A 126 5.44 3.53 -14.59
C LEU A 126 5.12 4.99 -14.30
N HIS A 127 5.72 5.91 -15.06
CA HIS A 127 5.44 7.35 -15.01
C HIS A 127 5.68 7.97 -13.62
N LYS A 128 6.73 7.56 -12.93
CA LYS A 128 7.24 8.20 -11.73
C LYS A 128 7.52 9.68 -12.01
N LYS A 129 7.24 10.55 -11.06
CA LYS A 129 7.44 12.00 -11.24
C LYS A 129 8.92 12.35 -11.44
N PRO A 130 9.22 13.29 -12.35
CA PRO A 130 10.60 13.67 -12.67
C PRO A 130 11.46 14.07 -11.47
N GLU A 131 10.86 14.69 -10.45
CA GLU A 131 11.54 15.11 -9.23
C GLU A 131 12.17 13.96 -8.42
N TRP A 132 11.66 12.73 -8.62
CA TRP A 132 12.12 11.52 -7.92
C TRP A 132 12.96 10.59 -8.81
N ILE A 133 13.12 10.96 -10.10
CA ILE A 133 13.84 10.12 -11.05
C ILE A 133 15.33 10.44 -11.00
N LYS A 134 16.11 9.44 -10.57
CA LYS A 134 17.58 9.44 -10.64
C LYS A 134 18.05 8.04 -11.05
N PRO A 135 19.10 7.91 -11.87
CA PRO A 135 19.70 6.60 -12.12
C PRO A 135 20.14 5.93 -10.81
N ILE A 136 19.97 4.63 -10.72
CA ILE A 136 20.50 3.82 -9.61
C ILE A 136 21.99 3.64 -9.85
N GLY A 137 22.81 4.11 -8.90
CA GLY A 137 24.26 4.07 -8.92
C GLY A 137 24.85 2.88 -8.15
N SER A 138 26.15 2.99 -7.84
CA SER A 138 26.89 2.02 -7.04
C SER A 138 27.61 2.73 -5.88
N PRO A 139 27.73 2.10 -4.69
CA PRO A 139 27.19 0.78 -4.36
C PRO A 139 25.65 0.76 -4.33
N VAL A 140 25.08 -0.39 -4.68
CA VAL A 140 23.62 -0.58 -4.74
C VAL A 140 23.17 -1.50 -3.61
N GLY A 141 22.05 -1.16 -2.97
CA GLY A 141 21.47 -1.94 -1.88
C GLY A 141 20.04 -2.39 -2.17
N ALA A 142 19.59 -3.35 -1.40
CA ALA A 142 18.21 -3.78 -1.35
C ALA A 142 17.69 -3.80 0.09
N ILE A 143 16.53 -3.20 0.30
CA ILE A 143 15.78 -3.31 1.55
C ILE A 143 14.76 -4.42 1.39
N ASP A 144 14.80 -5.42 2.27
CA ASP A 144 13.83 -6.51 2.30
C ASP A 144 12.47 -5.99 2.81
N LEU A 145 11.47 -6.06 1.95
CA LEU A 145 10.11 -5.68 2.26
C LEU A 145 9.13 -6.85 2.16
N ARG A 146 9.65 -8.09 2.15
CA ARG A 146 8.79 -9.27 2.22
C ARG A 146 7.99 -9.25 3.51
N GLU A 147 6.70 -9.58 3.41
CA GLU A 147 5.77 -9.56 4.54
C GLU A 147 5.72 -8.22 5.30
N SER A 148 6.23 -7.14 4.67
CA SER A 148 6.29 -5.80 5.25
C SER A 148 5.08 -4.95 4.87
N THR A 149 3.92 -5.59 4.76
CA THR A 149 2.64 -4.91 4.54
C THR A 149 1.74 -5.08 5.76
N GLY A 150 0.88 -4.10 5.98
CA GLY A 150 -0.11 -4.17 7.03
C GLY A 150 -1.06 -2.98 7.00
N GLY A 151 -2.19 -3.13 7.67
CA GLY A 151 -3.22 -2.11 7.63
C GLY A 151 -4.42 -2.47 8.48
N PHE A 152 -5.60 -2.25 7.92
CA PHE A 152 -6.86 -2.45 8.64
C PHE A 152 -7.97 -2.97 7.72
N THR A 153 -8.94 -3.67 8.28
CA THR A 153 -10.07 -4.20 7.55
C THR A 153 -10.96 -3.09 6.98
N LEU A 154 -11.48 -3.31 5.77
CA LEU A 154 -12.44 -2.44 5.08
C LEU A 154 -13.81 -3.10 4.97
N GLY A 155 -13.91 -4.39 5.27
CA GLY A 155 -15.16 -5.11 5.41
C GLY A 155 -15.82 -4.91 6.78
N GLY A 156 -17.07 -5.26 6.88
CA GLY A 156 -17.85 -5.13 8.11
C GLY A 156 -19.34 -5.41 7.90
N LEU A 157 -20.17 -4.82 8.77
CA LEU A 157 -21.62 -4.94 8.70
C LEU A 157 -22.17 -4.32 7.41
N ALA A 158 -23.05 -5.05 6.75
CA ALA A 158 -23.84 -4.51 5.66
C ALA A 158 -24.95 -3.60 6.23
N THR A 159 -25.10 -2.41 5.62
CA THR A 159 -26.09 -1.42 6.09
C THR A 159 -26.92 -0.86 4.94
N THR A 160 -28.09 -0.32 5.26
CA THR A 160 -28.84 0.54 4.35
C THR A 160 -28.18 1.93 4.23
N LEU A 161 -28.69 2.77 3.31
CA LEU A 161 -28.26 4.16 3.20
C LEU A 161 -28.62 5.00 4.44
N ASP A 162 -29.54 4.53 5.27
CA ASP A 162 -29.94 5.15 6.53
C ASP A 162 -29.17 4.57 7.74
N ALA A 163 -28.12 3.80 7.45
CA ALA A 163 -27.21 3.18 8.41
C ALA A 163 -27.86 2.07 9.29
N GLU A 164 -29.01 1.56 8.93
CA GLU A 164 -29.61 0.39 9.56
C GLU A 164 -28.80 -0.86 9.20
N VAL A 165 -28.50 -1.71 10.17
CA VAL A 165 -27.78 -2.98 9.93
C VAL A 165 -28.72 -3.98 9.25
N LEU A 166 -28.25 -4.59 8.16
CA LEU A 166 -28.99 -5.61 7.45
C LEU A 166 -28.83 -6.98 8.11
N HIS A 167 -29.92 -7.72 8.20
CA HIS A 167 -29.92 -9.15 8.52
C HIS A 167 -29.57 -9.96 7.26
N VAL A 168 -29.06 -11.18 7.41
CA VAL A 168 -28.75 -12.11 6.28
C VAL A 168 -29.95 -12.40 5.36
N SER A 169 -31.17 -12.11 5.79
CA SER A 169 -32.39 -12.17 4.95
C SER A 169 -32.59 -10.95 4.05
N GLY A 170 -31.74 -9.92 4.18
CA GLY A 170 -31.84 -8.66 3.46
C GLY A 170 -32.73 -7.60 4.11
N ALA A 171 -33.43 -7.90 5.21
CA ALA A 171 -34.24 -6.92 5.93
C ALA A 171 -33.39 -6.17 6.99
N PRO A 172 -33.70 -4.90 7.29
CA PRO A 172 -33.07 -4.19 8.41
C PRO A 172 -33.35 -4.88 9.75
N ILE A 173 -32.38 -4.91 10.65
CA ILE A 173 -32.55 -5.33 12.05
C ILE A 173 -33.10 -4.14 12.84
N PRO A 174 -34.35 -4.21 13.36
CA PRO A 174 -34.98 -3.07 14.02
C PRO A 174 -34.13 -2.55 15.20
N GLY A 175 -33.90 -1.22 15.24
CA GLY A 175 -33.19 -0.55 16.31
C GLY A 175 -31.67 -0.76 16.30
N LEU A 176 -31.11 -1.41 15.27
CA LEU A 176 -29.66 -1.61 15.16
C LEU A 176 -29.07 -0.77 14.02
N PHE A 177 -28.23 0.19 14.37
CA PHE A 177 -27.53 1.06 13.43
C PHE A 177 -26.03 0.89 13.54
N ALA A 178 -25.30 1.12 12.44
CA ALA A 178 -23.84 1.06 12.42
C ALA A 178 -23.25 2.05 11.41
N ALA A 179 -22.09 2.62 11.75
CA ALA A 179 -21.34 3.52 10.89
C ALA A 179 -19.85 3.43 11.11
N GLY A 180 -19.07 3.85 10.12
CA GLY A 180 -17.61 3.89 10.20
C GLY A 180 -16.99 2.50 10.14
N ARG A 181 -15.90 2.29 10.88
CA ARG A 181 -15.02 1.10 10.77
C ARG A 181 -15.68 -0.27 10.98
N CYS A 182 -16.82 -0.33 11.64
CA CYS A 182 -17.54 -1.58 11.84
C CYS A 182 -18.45 -1.95 10.65
N THR A 183 -18.56 -1.07 9.66
CA THR A 183 -19.41 -1.29 8.47
C THR A 183 -18.55 -1.58 7.22
N ALA A 184 -19.15 -2.22 6.22
CA ALA A 184 -18.58 -2.37 4.89
C ALA A 184 -18.76 -1.04 4.11
N GLY A 185 -17.83 -0.10 4.36
CA GLY A 185 -17.91 1.26 3.85
C GLY A 185 -17.55 1.42 2.36
N LEU A 186 -17.39 2.67 1.94
CA LEU A 186 -17.24 3.08 0.53
C LEU A 186 -15.93 2.59 -0.13
N ALA A 187 -14.92 2.21 0.64
CA ALA A 187 -13.54 2.07 0.16
C ALA A 187 -13.01 0.63 0.15
N ALA A 188 -13.89 -0.36 0.01
CA ALA A 188 -13.53 -1.78 0.13
C ALA A 188 -12.29 -2.18 -0.72
N TRP A 189 -12.17 -1.67 -1.94
CA TRP A 189 -11.11 -2.05 -2.89
C TRP A 189 -10.22 -0.89 -3.34
N GLY A 190 -10.34 0.27 -2.72
CA GLY A 190 -9.60 1.46 -3.15
C GLY A 190 -9.58 2.57 -2.10
N TYR A 191 -9.03 2.26 -0.93
CA TYR A 191 -8.91 3.23 0.15
C TYR A 191 -8.04 4.43 -0.24
N ALA A 192 -8.47 5.61 0.20
CA ALA A 192 -7.66 6.81 0.17
C ALA A 192 -7.73 7.50 1.54
N SER A 193 -6.63 8.13 1.96
CA SER A 193 -6.56 8.80 3.26
C SER A 193 -7.67 9.85 3.41
N GLY A 194 -8.37 9.83 4.53
CA GLY A 194 -9.51 10.70 4.81
C GLY A 194 -10.88 10.06 4.55
N VAL A 195 -10.99 9.04 3.70
CA VAL A 195 -12.26 8.37 3.40
C VAL A 195 -12.91 7.81 4.66
N SER A 196 -12.15 7.19 5.57
CA SER A 196 -12.70 6.69 6.85
C SER A 196 -13.31 7.78 7.72
N LEU A 197 -12.73 8.98 7.74
CA LEU A 197 -13.28 10.11 8.50
C LEU A 197 -14.55 10.63 7.84
N GLY A 198 -14.57 10.75 6.50
CA GLY A 198 -15.74 11.17 5.75
C GLY A 198 -16.91 10.20 5.90
N ASP A 199 -16.64 8.91 5.68
CA ASP A 199 -17.61 7.82 5.81
C ASP A 199 -18.19 7.74 7.22
N GLY A 200 -17.31 7.67 8.22
CA GLY A 200 -17.72 7.59 9.63
C GLY A 200 -18.48 8.83 10.13
N SER A 201 -18.12 10.03 9.67
CA SER A 201 -18.82 11.27 10.04
C SER A 201 -20.19 11.35 9.37
N PHE A 202 -20.25 11.08 8.08
CA PHE A 202 -21.50 11.16 7.31
C PHE A 202 -22.51 10.13 7.78
N TYR A 203 -22.12 8.85 7.79
CA TYR A 203 -23.03 7.77 8.19
C TYR A 203 -23.27 7.73 9.69
N GLY A 204 -22.30 8.18 10.53
CA GLY A 204 -22.54 8.34 11.96
C GLY A 204 -23.61 9.35 12.29
N ARG A 205 -23.61 10.50 11.59
CA ARG A 205 -24.70 11.50 11.70
C ARG A 205 -26.03 10.91 11.23
N ARG A 206 -26.02 10.19 10.10
CA ARG A 206 -27.22 9.59 9.54
C ARG A 206 -27.81 8.52 10.45
N ALA A 207 -26.98 7.62 10.98
CA ALA A 207 -27.38 6.63 11.99
C ALA A 207 -28.01 7.27 13.23
N GLY A 208 -27.43 8.35 13.72
CA GLY A 208 -27.97 9.09 14.86
C GLY A 208 -29.33 9.74 14.59
N SER A 209 -29.54 10.30 13.37
CA SER A 209 -30.83 10.84 12.96
C SER A 209 -31.87 9.74 12.83
N SER A 210 -31.56 8.65 12.13
CA SER A 210 -32.50 7.51 11.95
C SER A 210 -32.87 6.87 13.28
N ALA A 211 -31.93 6.73 14.21
CA ALA A 211 -32.20 6.18 15.54
C ALA A 211 -33.07 7.09 16.42
N ALA A 212 -33.09 8.40 16.14
CA ALA A 212 -33.93 9.36 16.88
C ALA A 212 -35.36 9.45 16.34
N GLU A 213 -35.59 9.03 15.10
CA GLU A 213 -36.89 9.06 14.42
C GLU A 213 -37.71 7.76 14.61
N GLY A 214 -37.06 6.66 15.01
CA GLY A 214 -37.65 5.33 15.21
C GLY A 214 -37.84 5.02 16.67
#